data_e192476d6b88f01306ded23ae1db7da3
#
_entry.id   e192476d6b88f01306ded23ae1db7da3
#
_cell.length_a   1.000
_cell.length_b   1.000
_cell.length_c   1.000
_cell.angle_alpha   90.00
_cell.angle_beta   90.00
_cell.angle_gamma   90.00
#
_symmetry.space_group_name_H-M   'P 1'
#
loop_
_entity.id
_entity.type
_entity.pdbx_description
1 polymer ?
#
loop_
_entity_poly.entity_id
_entity_poly.type
_entity_poly.pdbx_seq_one_letter_code
_entity_poly.pdbx_strand_id
1 'polypeptide(L)'
;MPDFLSSIAAKCRLAPTLMESTRPQTIRVDAADLLAVMNELYTSPQMYFDMLSCVTGIDNGVAANSMEIVYNLYSIPFNHHVAINVLLPRENAEIESVSAIWKTANWHEREIFDMYGIKFRNHNDLRRILMPADWDGHPLRKDYKHQEYYRDIKVEY
;
A
#
# COMPACT_ATOMS: atom_id res chain seq x y z
N MET A 1 14.41 12.36 17.32
CA MET A 1 13.23 11.79 16.64
C MET A 1 12.77 10.59 17.47
N PRO A 2 11.47 10.36 17.64
CA PRO A 2 11.01 9.16 18.32
C PRO A 2 11.52 7.93 17.56
N ASP A 3 11.92 6.90 18.30
CA ASP A 3 12.34 5.63 17.73
C ASP A 3 11.10 4.81 17.35
N PHE A 4 10.57 5.06 16.16
CA PHE A 4 9.40 4.35 15.65
C PHE A 4 9.65 2.85 15.53
N LEU A 5 10.89 2.47 15.24
CA LEU A 5 11.27 1.06 15.06
C LEU A 5 11.06 0.26 16.34
N SER A 6 11.56 0.77 17.48
CA SER A 6 11.40 0.08 18.77
C SER A 6 9.94 -0.01 19.20
N SER A 7 9.16 1.05 18.94
CA SER A 7 7.74 1.11 19.31
C SER A 7 6.89 0.08 18.55
N ILE A 8 7.17 -0.13 17.26
CA ILE A 8 6.41 -1.09 16.45
C ILE A 8 6.97 -2.51 16.51
N ALA A 9 8.25 -2.69 16.87
CA ALA A 9 8.89 -4.01 16.93
C ALA A 9 8.14 -4.98 17.86
N ALA A 10 7.58 -4.48 18.94
CA ALA A 10 6.78 -5.28 19.87
C ALA A 10 5.45 -5.80 19.27
N LYS A 11 5.00 -5.23 18.15
CA LYS A 11 3.78 -5.62 17.43
C LYS A 11 4.05 -6.53 16.23
N CYS A 12 5.32 -6.69 15.87
CA CYS A 12 5.72 -7.50 14.73
C CYS A 12 6.11 -8.91 15.17
N ARG A 13 5.68 -9.91 14.41
CA ARG A 13 6.14 -11.30 14.53
C ARG A 13 7.54 -11.46 13.97
N LEU A 14 7.81 -10.77 12.87
CA LEU A 14 9.13 -10.65 12.26
C LEU A 14 9.70 -9.27 12.55
N ALA A 15 10.99 -9.19 12.86
CA ALA A 15 11.64 -7.92 13.15
C ALA A 15 11.47 -6.93 11.98
N PRO A 16 10.91 -5.74 12.21
CA PRO A 16 10.80 -4.72 11.17
C PRO A 16 12.19 -4.23 10.77
N THR A 17 12.36 -3.92 9.49
CA THR A 17 13.65 -3.49 8.94
C THR A 17 13.60 -2.02 8.56
N LEU A 18 14.53 -1.24 9.08
CA LEU A 18 14.74 0.14 8.66
C LEU A 18 15.40 0.14 7.27
N MET A 19 14.76 0.83 6.32
CA MET A 19 15.35 1.06 5.00
C MET A 19 16.29 2.26 5.07
N GLU A 20 17.58 2.02 4.83
CA GLU A 20 18.59 3.07 4.88
C GLU A 20 18.39 4.10 3.76
N SER A 21 18.77 5.34 4.05
CA SER A 21 18.81 6.45 3.09
C SER A 21 17.47 6.90 2.50
N THR A 22 16.33 6.49 3.09
CA THR A 22 15.00 6.95 2.65
C THR A 22 14.54 8.21 3.39
N ARG A 23 13.85 9.09 2.68
CA ARG A 23 13.15 10.24 3.28
C ARG A 23 11.73 10.31 2.70
N PRO A 24 10.70 10.17 3.51
CA PRO A 24 10.70 9.94 4.97
C PRO A 24 11.37 8.62 5.38
N GLN A 25 11.68 8.47 6.67
CA GLN A 25 12.15 7.22 7.24
C GLN A 25 11.17 6.10 6.89
N THR A 26 11.67 5.06 6.23
CA THR A 26 10.83 3.94 5.76
C THR A 26 11.16 2.68 6.55
N ILE A 27 10.12 2.03 7.06
CA ILE A 27 10.22 0.79 7.82
C ILE A 27 9.51 -0.31 7.05
N ARG A 28 10.23 -1.39 6.75
CA ARG A 28 9.64 -2.58 6.12
C ARG A 28 9.08 -3.50 7.19
N VAL A 29 7.82 -3.89 6.99
CA VAL A 29 7.10 -4.83 7.86
C VAL A 29 6.53 -5.97 7.05
N ASP A 30 6.27 -7.10 7.72
CA ASP A 30 5.58 -8.22 7.09
C ASP A 30 4.09 -7.91 6.87
N ALA A 31 3.52 -8.46 5.78
CA ALA A 31 2.11 -8.25 5.46
C ALA A 31 1.15 -8.75 6.57
N ALA A 32 1.54 -9.80 7.29
CA ALA A 32 0.75 -10.35 8.39
C ALA A 32 0.71 -9.44 9.64
N ASP A 33 1.70 -8.56 9.79
CA ASP A 33 1.83 -7.66 10.93
C ASP A 33 1.28 -6.26 10.62
N LEU A 34 0.92 -5.98 9.36
CA LEU A 34 0.50 -4.65 8.90
C LEU A 34 -0.56 -4.02 9.80
N LEU A 35 -1.69 -4.69 10.04
CA LEU A 35 -2.77 -4.12 10.84
C LEU A 35 -2.37 -3.82 12.27
N ALA A 36 -1.56 -4.68 12.90
CA ALA A 36 -1.09 -4.47 14.26
C ALA A 36 -0.19 -3.23 14.34
N VAL A 37 0.73 -3.09 13.38
CA VAL A 37 1.62 -1.93 13.27
C VAL A 37 0.82 -0.65 13.00
N MET A 38 -0.10 -0.68 12.05
CA MET A 38 -0.92 0.49 11.68
C MET A 38 -1.82 0.96 12.81
N ASN A 39 -2.42 0.04 13.55
CA ASN A 39 -3.20 0.39 14.74
C ASN A 39 -2.32 1.02 15.84
N GLU A 40 -1.11 0.49 16.07
CA GLU A 40 -0.17 1.06 17.04
C GLU A 40 0.22 2.48 16.64
N LEU A 41 0.58 2.70 15.37
CA LEU A 41 0.96 4.03 14.87
C LEU A 41 -0.19 5.05 14.98
N TYR A 42 -1.44 4.60 14.79
CA TYR A 42 -2.61 5.45 14.91
C TYR A 42 -2.99 5.75 16.37
N THR A 43 -2.98 4.73 17.24
CA THR A 43 -3.52 4.84 18.60
C THR A 43 -2.50 5.29 19.64
N SER A 44 -1.21 5.15 19.38
CA SER A 44 -0.15 5.51 20.32
C SER A 44 -0.14 7.01 20.61
N PRO A 45 -0.29 7.44 21.88
CA PRO A 45 -0.27 8.86 22.24
C PRO A 45 1.07 9.55 21.93
N GLN A 46 2.15 8.79 21.78
CA GLN A 46 3.49 9.31 21.50
C GLN A 46 3.79 9.47 20.01
N MET A 47 3.07 8.73 19.18
CA MET A 47 3.28 8.71 17.73
C MET A 47 2.12 9.38 16.98
N TYR A 48 0.91 8.98 17.27
CA TYR A 48 -0.37 9.50 16.78
C TYR A 48 -0.33 9.94 15.32
N PHE A 49 -0.15 8.97 14.43
CA PHE A 49 -0.23 9.22 12.98
C PHE A 49 -1.69 9.30 12.56
N ASP A 50 -2.26 10.49 12.68
CA ASP A 50 -3.66 10.78 12.40
C ASP A 50 -3.97 10.92 10.90
N MET A 51 -2.94 11.09 10.06
CA MET A 51 -3.07 11.28 8.62
C MET A 51 -2.35 10.20 7.81
N LEU A 52 -3.09 9.48 6.98
CA LEU A 52 -2.56 8.70 5.87
C LEU A 52 -2.49 9.62 4.64
N SER A 53 -1.29 10.04 4.28
CA SER A 53 -1.06 11.01 3.19
C SER A 53 -1.28 10.41 1.81
N CYS A 54 -0.73 9.21 1.60
CA CYS A 54 -0.95 8.43 0.38
C CYS A 54 -0.59 6.96 0.58
N VAL A 55 -1.11 6.11 -0.31
CA VAL A 55 -0.68 4.72 -0.46
C VAL A 55 -0.23 4.53 -1.91
N THR A 56 0.94 3.94 -2.10
CA THR A 56 1.54 3.73 -3.42
C THR A 56 1.82 2.26 -3.65
N GLY A 57 1.34 1.72 -4.77
CA GLY A 57 1.71 0.40 -5.25
C GLY A 57 2.92 0.47 -6.18
N ILE A 58 3.79 -0.53 -6.11
CA ILE A 58 4.97 -0.66 -6.98
C ILE A 58 5.05 -2.09 -7.49
N ASP A 59 5.17 -2.26 -8.80
CA ASP A 59 5.51 -3.54 -9.42
C ASP A 59 7.02 -3.61 -9.65
N ASN A 60 7.71 -4.52 -8.97
CA ASN A 60 9.15 -4.73 -9.14
C ASN A 60 9.48 -5.49 -10.43
N GLY A 61 8.47 -5.99 -11.12
CA GLY A 61 8.58 -6.69 -12.39
C GLY A 61 8.68 -8.21 -12.24
N VAL A 62 8.62 -8.87 -13.40
CA VAL A 62 8.57 -10.35 -13.48
C VAL A 62 9.83 -10.99 -12.89
N ALA A 63 10.99 -10.39 -13.13
CA ALA A 63 12.27 -10.94 -12.64
C ALA A 63 12.37 -10.94 -11.11
N ALA A 64 11.86 -9.89 -10.45
CA ALA A 64 11.84 -9.79 -8.99
C ALA A 64 10.68 -10.58 -8.36
N ASN A 65 9.67 -10.91 -9.16
CA ASN A 65 8.45 -11.62 -8.76
C ASN A 65 7.80 -11.08 -7.47
N SER A 66 7.84 -9.75 -7.31
CA SER A 66 7.32 -9.09 -6.12
C SER A 66 6.63 -7.77 -6.45
N MET A 67 5.74 -7.36 -5.56
CA MET A 67 5.11 -6.05 -5.51
C MET A 67 5.35 -5.42 -4.15
N GLU A 68 5.30 -4.12 -4.10
CA GLU A 68 5.40 -3.39 -2.83
C GLU A 68 4.22 -2.45 -2.66
N ILE A 69 3.85 -2.23 -1.40
CA ILE A 69 2.93 -1.17 -1.03
C ILE A 69 3.66 -0.27 -0.03
N VAL A 70 3.61 1.03 -0.27
CA VAL A 70 4.18 2.04 0.60
C VAL A 70 3.07 2.93 1.13
N TYR A 71 2.90 2.92 2.45
CA TYR A 71 1.96 3.78 3.18
C TYR A 71 2.72 4.95 3.76
N ASN A 72 2.40 6.17 3.33
CA ASN A 72 3.00 7.38 3.85
C ASN A 72 2.11 7.98 4.93
N LEU A 73 2.60 7.99 6.15
CA LEU A 73 1.91 8.46 7.34
C LEU A 73 2.50 9.77 7.84
N TYR A 74 1.64 10.63 8.32
CA TYR A 74 2.00 11.90 8.91
C TYR A 74 1.26 12.12 10.22
N SER A 75 1.97 12.62 11.22
CA SER A 75 1.39 13.09 12.46
C SER A 75 1.32 14.60 12.45
N ILE A 76 0.10 15.14 12.38
CA ILE A 76 -0.12 16.60 12.37
C ILE A 76 0.33 17.22 13.69
N PRO A 77 -0.04 16.67 14.88
CA PRO A 77 0.36 17.27 16.15
C PRO A 77 1.85 17.28 16.40
N PHE A 78 2.55 16.22 15.96
CA PHE A 78 3.98 16.04 16.24
C PHE A 78 4.88 16.45 15.07
N ASN A 79 4.30 16.81 13.92
CA ASN A 79 5.03 17.23 12.71
C ASN A 79 6.13 16.23 12.32
N HIS A 80 5.80 14.94 12.27
CA HIS A 80 6.74 13.92 11.82
C HIS A 80 6.09 12.96 10.80
N HIS A 81 6.94 12.33 10.01
CA HIS A 81 6.58 11.42 8.93
C HIS A 81 7.20 10.05 9.14
N VAL A 82 6.50 9.02 8.70
CA VAL A 82 7.04 7.68 8.51
C VAL A 82 6.42 7.04 7.28
N ALA A 83 7.17 6.22 6.59
CA ALA A 83 6.64 5.35 5.55
C ALA A 83 6.70 3.89 6.01
N ILE A 84 5.62 3.16 5.79
CA ILE A 84 5.57 1.71 6.02
C ILE A 84 5.58 1.03 4.66
N ASN A 85 6.59 0.19 4.45
CA ASN A 85 6.76 -0.60 3.22
C ASN A 85 6.40 -2.06 3.49
N VAL A 86 5.62 -2.65 2.60
CA VAL A 86 5.27 -4.07 2.65
C VAL A 86 5.60 -4.70 1.32
N LEU A 87 6.36 -5.81 1.36
CA LEU A 87 6.67 -6.63 0.20
C LEU A 87 5.64 -7.74 0.07
N LEU A 88 5.10 -7.93 -1.14
CA LEU A 88 4.11 -8.95 -1.47
C LEU A 88 4.62 -9.84 -2.61
N PRO A 89 4.21 -11.11 -2.67
CA PRO A 89 4.41 -11.91 -3.88
C PRO A 89 3.64 -11.28 -5.04
N ARG A 90 4.20 -11.34 -6.23
CA ARG A 90 3.57 -10.75 -7.42
C ARG A 90 2.32 -11.50 -7.86
N GLU A 91 2.34 -12.82 -7.66
CA GLU A 91 1.18 -13.68 -7.91
C GLU A 91 0.25 -13.69 -6.71
N ASN A 92 -1.05 -13.46 -6.96
CA ASN A 92 -2.08 -13.41 -5.92
C ASN A 92 -1.75 -12.47 -4.75
N ALA A 93 -1.21 -11.29 -5.07
CA ALA A 93 -0.90 -10.28 -4.09
C ALA A 93 -2.14 -9.90 -3.27
N GLU A 94 -2.11 -10.18 -1.98
CA GLU A 94 -3.20 -9.88 -1.04
C GLU A 94 -2.65 -9.31 0.25
N ILE A 95 -3.37 -8.34 0.82
CA ILE A 95 -3.01 -7.68 2.07
C ILE A 95 -4.28 -7.23 2.80
N GLU A 96 -4.20 -6.99 4.09
CA GLU A 96 -5.31 -6.44 4.85
C GLU A 96 -5.53 -4.95 4.52
N SER A 97 -6.80 -4.55 4.39
CA SER A 97 -7.18 -3.15 4.22
C SER A 97 -6.95 -2.35 5.50
N VAL A 98 -6.42 -1.14 5.36
CA VAL A 98 -6.30 -0.16 6.46
C VAL A 98 -7.40 0.91 6.43
N SER A 99 -8.41 0.75 5.57
CA SER A 99 -9.52 1.70 5.41
C SER A 99 -10.43 1.82 6.65
N ALA A 100 -10.38 0.83 7.55
CA ALA A 100 -11.03 0.90 8.86
C ALA A 100 -10.33 1.88 9.82
N ILE A 101 -9.01 2.09 9.65
CA ILE A 101 -8.20 3.01 10.47
C ILE A 101 -8.24 4.41 9.86
N TRP A 102 -7.90 4.55 8.58
CA TRP A 102 -7.94 5.81 7.84
C TRP A 102 -8.91 5.71 6.66
N LYS A 103 -9.98 6.47 6.69
CA LYS A 103 -10.99 6.45 5.61
C LYS A 103 -10.43 6.83 4.23
N THR A 104 -9.36 7.63 4.19
CA THR A 104 -8.66 8.02 2.97
C THR A 104 -8.05 6.81 2.24
N ALA A 105 -7.67 5.75 2.97
CA ALA A 105 -7.15 4.52 2.39
C ALA A 105 -8.13 3.87 1.40
N ASN A 106 -9.44 4.01 1.60
CA ASN A 106 -10.44 3.41 0.72
C ASN A 106 -10.19 3.72 -0.76
N TRP A 107 -9.93 4.98 -1.10
CA TRP A 107 -9.70 5.41 -2.47
C TRP A 107 -8.34 4.95 -3.01
N HIS A 108 -7.29 5.06 -2.21
CA HIS A 108 -5.96 4.63 -2.59
C HIS A 108 -5.86 3.11 -2.80
N GLU A 109 -6.49 2.32 -1.93
CA GLU A 109 -6.51 0.87 -2.04
C GLU A 109 -7.29 0.41 -3.29
N ARG A 110 -8.39 1.08 -3.63
CA ARG A 110 -9.13 0.83 -4.87
C ARG A 110 -8.31 1.17 -6.11
N GLU A 111 -7.55 2.27 -6.10
CA GLU A 111 -6.63 2.62 -7.18
C GLU A 111 -5.54 1.55 -7.37
N ILE A 112 -4.91 1.10 -6.27
CA ILE A 112 -3.89 0.05 -6.31
C ILE A 112 -4.49 -1.28 -6.80
N PHE A 113 -5.67 -1.63 -6.34
CA PHE A 113 -6.39 -2.81 -6.86
C PHE A 113 -6.64 -2.68 -8.36
N ASP A 114 -7.12 -1.52 -8.83
CA ASP A 114 -7.43 -1.29 -10.22
C ASP A 114 -6.20 -1.33 -11.13
N MET A 115 -5.12 -0.67 -10.71
CA MET A 115 -3.91 -0.49 -11.52
C MET A 115 -2.92 -1.66 -11.45
N TYR A 116 -2.83 -2.36 -10.31
CA TYR A 116 -1.85 -3.43 -10.08
C TYR A 116 -2.46 -4.80 -9.80
N GLY A 117 -3.76 -4.87 -9.46
CA GLY A 117 -4.44 -6.13 -9.13
C GLY A 117 -4.16 -6.65 -7.72
N ILE A 118 -3.61 -5.82 -6.84
CA ILE A 118 -3.41 -6.19 -5.44
C ILE A 118 -4.76 -6.17 -4.71
N LYS A 119 -5.12 -7.28 -4.06
CA LYS A 119 -6.39 -7.41 -3.36
C LYS A 119 -6.26 -6.96 -1.90
N PHE A 120 -7.18 -6.11 -1.46
CA PHE A 120 -7.26 -5.66 -0.07
C PHE A 120 -8.37 -6.41 0.65
N ARG A 121 -7.99 -7.36 1.52
CA ARG A 121 -8.96 -8.12 2.32
C ARG A 121 -9.68 -7.20 3.30
N ASN A 122 -10.95 -7.50 3.56
CA ASN A 122 -11.80 -6.71 4.46
C ASN A 122 -12.01 -5.25 4.04
N HIS A 123 -11.74 -4.91 2.78
CA HIS A 123 -12.12 -3.63 2.21
C HIS A 123 -13.63 -3.60 1.92
N ASN A 124 -14.32 -2.54 2.35
CA ASN A 124 -15.80 -2.48 2.29
C ASN A 124 -16.36 -2.41 0.86
N ASP A 125 -15.60 -1.86 -0.10
CA ASP A 125 -16.07 -1.61 -1.47
C ASP A 125 -14.89 -1.71 -2.45
N LEU A 126 -14.28 -2.90 -2.56
CA LEU A 126 -13.13 -3.13 -3.45
C LEU A 126 -13.60 -3.34 -4.89
N ARG A 127 -13.70 -2.26 -5.63
CA ARG A 127 -14.04 -2.23 -7.06
C ARG A 127 -13.16 -1.25 -7.80
N ARG A 128 -13.04 -1.41 -9.11
CA ARG A 128 -12.30 -0.48 -9.97
C ARG A 128 -12.78 0.96 -9.80
N ILE A 129 -11.88 1.91 -9.99
CA ILE A 129 -12.15 3.34 -9.81
C ILE A 129 -11.72 4.19 -11.01
N LEU A 130 -10.63 3.83 -11.68
CA LEU A 130 -10.09 4.55 -12.84
C LEU A 130 -10.50 3.89 -14.15
N MET A 131 -10.40 2.55 -14.20
CA MET A 131 -10.74 1.80 -15.40
C MET A 131 -12.20 1.33 -15.36
N PRO A 132 -12.83 1.13 -16.55
CA PRO A 132 -14.14 0.49 -16.63
C PRO A 132 -14.13 -0.89 -15.95
N ALA A 133 -15.29 -1.32 -15.44
CA ALA A 133 -15.41 -2.58 -14.71
C ALA A 133 -15.03 -3.82 -15.53
N ASP A 134 -15.23 -3.74 -16.85
CA ASP A 134 -14.95 -4.78 -17.84
C ASP A 134 -13.60 -4.60 -18.56
N TRP A 135 -12.75 -3.70 -18.06
CA TRP A 135 -11.38 -3.53 -18.60
C TRP A 135 -10.52 -4.75 -18.30
N ASP A 136 -9.80 -5.24 -19.31
CA ASP A 136 -8.92 -6.40 -19.15
C ASP A 136 -7.54 -6.00 -18.60
N GLY A 137 -7.10 -6.72 -17.57
CA GLY A 137 -5.80 -6.54 -16.94
C GLY A 137 -5.66 -5.33 -16.02
N HIS A 138 -4.42 -5.00 -15.67
CA HIS A 138 -4.03 -3.96 -14.73
C HIS A 138 -2.94 -3.08 -15.35
N PRO A 139 -3.28 -1.83 -15.75
CA PRO A 139 -2.44 -1.01 -16.63
C PRO A 139 -1.06 -0.63 -16.11
N LEU A 140 -0.84 -0.59 -14.79
CA LEU A 140 0.46 -0.22 -14.22
C LEU A 140 1.37 -1.42 -13.91
N ARG A 141 0.94 -2.64 -14.24
CA ARG A 141 1.84 -3.79 -14.19
C ARG A 141 2.87 -3.73 -15.32
N LYS A 142 4.13 -4.06 -15.01
CA LYS A 142 5.22 -4.02 -16.00
C LYS A 142 5.07 -5.02 -17.15
N ASP A 143 4.26 -6.06 -16.97
CA ASP A 143 3.94 -7.05 -18.01
C ASP A 143 2.60 -6.80 -18.69
N TYR A 144 1.94 -5.69 -18.38
CA TYR A 144 0.67 -5.32 -19.00
C TYR A 144 0.88 -5.07 -20.51
N LYS A 145 0.00 -5.68 -21.31
CA LYS A 145 -0.08 -5.43 -22.75
C LYS A 145 -1.29 -4.56 -23.02
N HIS A 146 -1.05 -3.42 -23.63
CA HIS A 146 -2.12 -2.53 -24.04
C HIS A 146 -3.04 -3.25 -25.03
N GLN A 147 -4.36 -3.15 -24.82
CA GLN A 147 -5.35 -3.62 -25.76
C GLN A 147 -5.53 -2.56 -26.87
N GLU A 148 -5.60 -3.00 -28.12
CA GLU A 148 -5.78 -2.09 -29.26
C GLU A 148 -7.20 -1.53 -29.33
N TYR A 149 -8.18 -2.33 -28.90
CA TYR A 149 -9.59 -2.00 -28.98
C TYR A 149 -10.29 -2.19 -27.65
N TYR A 150 -11.20 -1.30 -27.33
CA TYR A 150 -12.15 -1.42 -26.23
C TYR A 150 -13.56 -1.12 -26.74
N ARG A 151 -14.47 -2.11 -26.66
CA ARG A 151 -15.85 -2.03 -27.19
C ARG A 151 -15.88 -1.53 -28.64
N ASP A 152 -15.07 -2.14 -29.50
CA ASP A 152 -14.91 -1.80 -30.92
C ASP A 152 -14.33 -0.39 -31.21
N ILE A 153 -13.93 0.33 -30.19
CA ILE A 153 -13.25 1.63 -30.31
C ILE A 153 -11.74 1.42 -30.20
N LYS A 154 -10.99 1.93 -31.17
CA LYS A 154 -9.52 1.90 -31.09
C LYS A 154 -9.05 2.81 -29.96
N VAL A 155 -8.27 2.26 -29.00
CA VAL A 155 -7.75 2.95 -27.80
C VAL A 155 -6.24 3.09 -27.80
N GLU A 156 -5.53 2.40 -28.69
CA GLU A 156 -4.11 2.57 -28.92
C GLU A 156 -3.88 3.50 -30.12
N TYR A 157 -2.97 4.49 -29.93
CA TYR A 157 -2.59 5.46 -30.94
C TYR A 157 -1.11 5.41 -31.24
#